data_1f859f88d05b3e6e91172dab8d37c6d9
#
_entry.id   1f859f88d05b3e6e91172dab8d37c6d9
#
_cell.length_a   1.000
_cell.length_b   1.000
_cell.length_c   1.000
_cell.angle_alpha   90.00
_cell.angle_beta   90.00
_cell.angle_gamma   90.00
#
_symmetry.space_group_name_H-M   'P 1'
#
loop_
_entity.id
_entity.type
_entity.pdbx_description
1 polymer ?
#
loop_
_entity_poly.entity_id
_entity_poly.type
_entity_poly.pdbx_seq_one_letter_code
_entity_poly.pdbx_strand_id
1 'polypeptide(L)'
;MDARVVCRIALLLWMCSSLFAQTPLPSLHDGAVLSGPGEFQHEGELFVQGRVTLRNMTLHLHGPIRVAEGATFRIENVHLLVSDPAGAPNGVSGLRCEGPAHVIIRQSTMDPAGSAHPMWLLKGDLDVNGFVTTNSEFHLDHVHAQLNRLKIFELEISRESQVAANGLELVFLSTHSDEDDHLRFENVPVDRAFTRTMDFGSGAHAQLTDARIQFFLLYLHGRSTADLAHMDRVQLALSPDCEGALHLPRGRLGSASEPAVFPEPRASNCPFRITLNDVNVDTWDVYAGGHAKLRLHDSQIDELIASSHANLTVVNSEVYADWLGVNDDASMTIENSTVGALRLAAQRPDLATSQVRVTGRGRATFKKVRFDCGVVAEDDSVVSITHSVQPPKYVRTSRSAVIQK
;
A
#
# COMPACT_ATOMS: atom_id res chain seq x y z
N MET A 1 -66.32 -7.25 6.25
CA MET A 1 -65.28 -7.76 5.36
C MET A 1 -65.55 -9.21 5.06
N ASP A 2 -65.74 -9.53 3.79
CA ASP A 2 -66.26 -10.85 3.39
C ASP A 2 -65.10 -11.89 3.52
N ALA A 3 -65.36 -12.99 4.27
CA ALA A 3 -64.37 -14.04 4.55
C ALA A 3 -63.71 -14.61 3.26
N ARG A 4 -64.42 -14.54 2.13
CA ARG A 4 -63.95 -14.95 0.83
C ARG A 4 -62.83 -14.02 0.26
N VAL A 5 -62.80 -12.72 0.63
CA VAL A 5 -61.78 -11.76 0.24
C VAL A 5 -60.53 -11.97 1.05
N VAL A 6 -60.67 -12.22 2.37
CA VAL A 6 -59.52 -12.49 3.26
C VAL A 6 -58.80 -13.79 2.87
N CYS A 7 -59.56 -14.84 2.49
CA CYS A 7 -58.98 -16.11 2.06
C CYS A 7 -58.24 -16.00 0.70
N ARG A 8 -58.71 -15.16 -0.23
CA ARG A 8 -58.01 -14.92 -1.52
C ARG A 8 -56.76 -14.09 -1.35
N ILE A 9 -56.75 -13.11 -0.45
CA ILE A 9 -55.56 -12.31 -0.13
C ILE A 9 -54.50 -13.18 0.59
N ALA A 10 -54.94 -14.03 1.52
CA ALA A 10 -54.02 -14.96 2.21
C ALA A 10 -53.43 -16.02 1.25
N LEU A 11 -54.21 -16.51 0.27
CA LEU A 11 -53.72 -17.45 -0.75
C LEU A 11 -52.73 -16.77 -1.74
N LEU A 12 -53.02 -15.51 -2.12
CA LEU A 12 -52.12 -14.72 -2.96
C LEU A 12 -50.80 -14.37 -2.22
N LEU A 13 -50.85 -14.02 -0.96
CA LEU A 13 -49.68 -13.79 -0.12
C LEU A 13 -48.88 -15.08 0.11
N TRP A 14 -49.57 -16.23 0.26
CA TRP A 14 -48.91 -17.53 0.39
C TRP A 14 -48.27 -18.00 -0.95
N MET A 15 -48.91 -17.76 -2.09
CA MET A 15 -48.32 -17.99 -3.41
C MET A 15 -47.16 -17.04 -3.73
N CYS A 16 -47.20 -15.79 -3.28
CA CYS A 16 -46.06 -14.87 -3.43
C CYS A 16 -44.88 -15.24 -2.54
N SER A 17 -45.11 -15.78 -1.34
CA SER A 17 -44.02 -16.24 -0.47
C SER A 17 -43.35 -17.54 -0.94
N SER A 18 -44.02 -18.36 -1.75
CA SER A 18 -43.43 -19.56 -2.35
C SER A 18 -42.64 -19.30 -3.64
N LEU A 19 -42.69 -18.08 -4.20
CA LEU A 19 -42.01 -17.71 -5.42
C LEU A 19 -40.51 -17.34 -5.20
N PHE A 20 -40.04 -17.26 -3.94
CA PHE A 20 -38.67 -16.95 -3.57
C PHE A 20 -38.02 -18.00 -2.66
N ALA A 21 -38.44 -19.28 -2.80
CA ALA A 21 -37.77 -20.36 -2.09
C ALA A 21 -36.35 -20.50 -2.68
N GLN A 22 -35.34 -20.07 -1.92
CA GLN A 22 -33.93 -20.29 -2.26
C GLN A 22 -33.67 -21.78 -2.38
N THR A 23 -33.05 -22.20 -3.47
CA THR A 23 -32.73 -23.61 -3.71
C THR A 23 -31.40 -23.94 -3.01
N PRO A 24 -31.30 -25.01 -2.20
CA PRO A 24 -30.02 -25.44 -1.66
C PRO A 24 -29.03 -25.69 -2.77
N LEU A 25 -27.79 -25.24 -2.56
CA LEU A 25 -26.71 -25.49 -3.52
C LEU A 25 -26.42 -26.99 -3.59
N PRO A 26 -26.40 -27.62 -4.78
CA PRO A 26 -26.00 -29.02 -4.93
C PRO A 26 -24.56 -29.26 -4.46
N SER A 27 -24.24 -30.48 -4.09
CA SER A 27 -22.88 -30.85 -3.72
C SER A 27 -21.89 -30.60 -4.87
N LEU A 28 -20.82 -29.91 -4.58
CA LEU A 28 -19.74 -29.65 -5.53
C LEU A 28 -18.79 -30.84 -5.58
N HIS A 29 -18.47 -31.33 -6.77
CA HIS A 29 -17.49 -32.37 -7.02
C HIS A 29 -16.62 -31.99 -8.21
N ASP A 30 -15.55 -32.70 -8.44
CA ASP A 30 -14.63 -32.40 -9.56
C ASP A 30 -15.40 -32.41 -10.91
N GLY A 31 -15.18 -31.37 -11.70
CA GLY A 31 -15.87 -31.12 -12.95
C GLY A 31 -17.30 -30.53 -12.81
N ALA A 32 -17.74 -30.17 -11.59
CA ALA A 32 -19.06 -29.60 -11.39
C ALA A 32 -19.19 -28.23 -12.10
N VAL A 33 -20.25 -28.08 -12.89
CA VAL A 33 -20.66 -26.83 -13.50
C VAL A 33 -22.10 -26.54 -13.08
N LEU A 34 -22.25 -25.59 -12.17
CA LEU A 34 -23.56 -25.09 -11.78
C LEU A 34 -23.90 -23.85 -12.59
N SER A 35 -24.95 -23.90 -13.34
CA SER A 35 -25.34 -22.82 -14.24
C SER A 35 -26.84 -22.67 -14.36
N GLY A 36 -27.33 -21.46 -14.34
CA GLY A 36 -28.72 -21.15 -14.64
C GLY A 36 -29.21 -19.94 -13.86
N PRO A 37 -30.23 -19.25 -14.37
CA PRO A 37 -30.84 -18.15 -13.65
C PRO A 37 -31.57 -18.72 -12.42
N GLY A 38 -31.09 -18.39 -11.24
CA GLY A 38 -31.72 -18.83 -9.99
C GLY A 38 -31.01 -18.31 -8.76
N GLU A 39 -31.72 -18.40 -7.64
CA GLU A 39 -31.16 -18.09 -6.32
C GLU A 39 -30.86 -19.41 -5.60
N PHE A 40 -29.63 -19.55 -5.18
CA PHE A 40 -29.15 -20.70 -4.44
C PHE A 40 -28.70 -20.26 -3.05
N GLN A 41 -28.82 -21.16 -2.08
CA GLN A 41 -28.34 -20.91 -0.71
C GLN A 41 -27.42 -22.03 -0.27
N HIS A 42 -26.35 -21.64 0.44
CA HIS A 42 -25.44 -22.57 1.08
C HIS A 42 -25.18 -22.16 2.52
N GLU A 43 -25.39 -23.09 3.43
CA GLU A 43 -25.11 -22.92 4.86
C GLU A 43 -23.78 -23.54 5.22
N GLY A 44 -22.96 -22.80 5.96
CA GLY A 44 -21.65 -23.24 6.39
C GLY A 44 -20.57 -23.09 5.33
N GLU A 45 -19.49 -23.84 5.48
CA GLU A 45 -18.34 -23.79 4.58
C GLU A 45 -18.64 -24.41 3.22
N LEU A 46 -18.41 -23.66 2.14
CA LEU A 46 -18.44 -24.16 0.78
C LEU A 46 -17.07 -24.67 0.37
N PHE A 47 -16.86 -25.99 0.38
CA PHE A 47 -15.57 -26.60 0.01
C PHE A 47 -15.48 -26.88 -1.49
N VAL A 48 -14.44 -26.35 -2.12
CA VAL A 48 -14.15 -26.48 -3.55
C VAL A 48 -12.93 -27.39 -3.73
N GLN A 49 -13.15 -28.56 -4.35
CA GLN A 49 -12.10 -29.52 -4.68
C GLN A 49 -12.15 -29.88 -6.18
N GLY A 50 -10.98 -29.94 -6.84
CA GLY A 50 -10.91 -30.17 -8.28
C GLY A 50 -11.37 -28.97 -9.09
N ARG A 51 -12.09 -29.18 -10.18
CA ARG A 51 -12.57 -28.10 -11.08
C ARG A 51 -14.05 -27.81 -10.82
N VAL A 52 -14.34 -26.60 -10.36
CA VAL A 52 -15.73 -26.17 -10.07
C VAL A 52 -16.00 -24.85 -10.78
N THR A 53 -17.16 -24.75 -11.42
CA THR A 53 -17.64 -23.52 -12.07
C THR A 53 -19.03 -23.17 -11.58
N LEU A 54 -19.18 -21.94 -11.10
CA LEU A 54 -20.45 -21.31 -10.80
C LEU A 54 -20.70 -20.21 -11.83
N ARG A 55 -21.89 -20.20 -12.47
CA ARG A 55 -22.19 -19.17 -13.48
C ARG A 55 -23.68 -18.81 -13.58
N ASN A 56 -23.93 -17.54 -13.90
CA ASN A 56 -25.29 -17.01 -14.18
C ASN A 56 -26.28 -17.24 -13.04
N MET A 57 -25.89 -16.92 -11.79
CA MET A 57 -26.74 -17.17 -10.62
C MET A 57 -26.56 -16.12 -9.52
N THR A 58 -27.51 -16.09 -8.60
CA THR A 58 -27.32 -15.45 -7.28
C THR A 58 -27.06 -16.55 -6.25
N LEU A 59 -26.02 -16.39 -5.46
CA LEU A 59 -25.64 -17.34 -4.43
C LEU A 59 -25.59 -16.65 -3.06
N HIS A 60 -26.44 -17.10 -2.16
CA HIS A 60 -26.46 -16.72 -0.76
C HIS A 60 -25.52 -17.66 0.02
N LEU A 61 -24.43 -17.10 0.53
CA LEU A 61 -23.43 -17.83 1.30
C LEU A 61 -23.48 -17.40 2.76
N HIS A 62 -23.74 -18.34 3.65
CA HIS A 62 -23.68 -18.15 5.09
C HIS A 62 -22.45 -18.86 5.67
N GLY A 63 -21.26 -18.44 5.20
CA GLY A 63 -19.98 -18.99 5.59
C GLY A 63 -18.90 -18.77 4.54
N PRO A 64 -17.66 -19.27 4.81
CA PRO A 64 -16.53 -19.11 3.91
C PRO A 64 -16.58 -20.07 2.72
N ILE A 65 -15.89 -19.67 1.64
CA ILE A 65 -15.50 -20.56 0.55
C ILE A 65 -14.07 -21.03 0.83
N ARG A 66 -13.85 -22.33 0.89
CA ARG A 66 -12.52 -22.92 1.01
C ARG A 66 -12.14 -23.63 -0.28
N VAL A 67 -11.02 -23.23 -0.88
CA VAL A 67 -10.51 -23.78 -2.13
C VAL A 67 -9.30 -24.65 -1.80
N ALA A 68 -9.37 -25.93 -2.14
CA ALA A 68 -8.28 -26.88 -1.92
C ALA A 68 -7.07 -26.56 -2.80
N GLU A 69 -5.89 -26.96 -2.36
CA GLU A 69 -4.67 -26.88 -3.16
C GLU A 69 -4.84 -27.59 -4.52
N GLY A 70 -4.35 -26.98 -5.58
CA GLY A 70 -4.46 -27.48 -6.95
C GLY A 70 -5.85 -27.39 -7.57
N ALA A 71 -6.85 -26.89 -6.84
CA ALA A 71 -8.20 -26.75 -7.38
C ALA A 71 -8.30 -25.57 -8.36
N THR A 72 -9.28 -25.67 -9.27
CA THR A 72 -9.70 -24.56 -10.14
C THR A 72 -11.10 -24.14 -9.77
N PHE A 73 -11.25 -22.91 -9.30
CA PHE A 73 -12.53 -22.33 -8.95
C PHE A 73 -12.88 -21.18 -9.88
N ARG A 74 -14.00 -21.30 -10.59
CA ARG A 74 -14.44 -20.32 -11.58
C ARG A 74 -15.80 -19.74 -11.19
N ILE A 75 -15.88 -18.40 -11.14
CA ILE A 75 -17.08 -17.63 -10.84
C ILE A 75 -17.36 -16.70 -12.03
N GLU A 76 -18.48 -16.87 -12.73
CA GLU A 76 -18.82 -16.11 -13.92
C GLU A 76 -20.24 -15.57 -13.87
N ASN A 77 -20.41 -14.27 -13.95
CA ASN A 77 -21.70 -13.62 -13.86
C ASN A 77 -22.53 -14.12 -12.66
N VAL A 78 -21.88 -14.10 -11.50
CA VAL A 78 -22.47 -14.52 -10.23
C VAL A 78 -22.61 -13.31 -9.31
N HIS A 79 -23.77 -13.21 -8.68
CA HIS A 79 -23.99 -12.30 -7.58
C HIS A 79 -23.86 -13.08 -6.26
N LEU A 80 -22.81 -12.79 -5.51
CA LEU A 80 -22.56 -13.38 -4.19
C LEU A 80 -23.19 -12.49 -3.12
N LEU A 81 -24.11 -13.03 -2.34
CA LEU A 81 -24.63 -12.43 -1.12
C LEU A 81 -24.00 -13.15 0.06
N VAL A 82 -23.04 -12.50 0.73
CA VAL A 82 -22.20 -13.15 1.72
C VAL A 82 -22.52 -12.63 3.11
N SER A 83 -22.71 -13.54 4.07
CA SER A 83 -22.88 -13.20 5.47
C SER A 83 -22.03 -14.10 6.35
N ASP A 84 -21.62 -13.57 7.50
CA ASP A 84 -20.96 -14.37 8.52
C ASP A 84 -21.94 -15.33 9.18
N PRO A 85 -21.50 -16.54 9.54
CA PRO A 85 -22.32 -17.46 10.32
C PRO A 85 -22.74 -16.83 11.66
N ALA A 86 -23.93 -17.11 12.12
CA ALA A 86 -24.45 -16.56 13.37
C ALA A 86 -23.49 -16.86 14.54
N GLY A 87 -23.00 -15.79 15.19
CA GLY A 87 -22.08 -15.89 16.32
C GLY A 87 -20.60 -16.08 15.97
N ALA A 88 -20.23 -16.07 14.69
CA ALA A 88 -18.84 -16.07 14.26
C ALA A 88 -18.19 -14.68 14.47
N PRO A 89 -16.88 -14.62 14.71
CA PRO A 89 -16.17 -13.34 14.67
C PRO A 89 -16.23 -12.76 13.24
N ASN A 90 -16.18 -11.43 13.14
CA ASN A 90 -16.13 -10.73 11.85
C ASN A 90 -14.95 -11.22 10.99
N GLY A 91 -15.16 -11.33 9.68
CA GLY A 91 -14.13 -11.72 8.72
C GLY A 91 -13.99 -13.23 8.49
N VAL A 92 -14.91 -14.04 8.98
CA VAL A 92 -14.94 -15.51 8.69
C VAL A 92 -15.46 -15.78 7.29
N SER A 93 -16.33 -14.91 6.78
CA SER A 93 -16.84 -15.01 5.41
C SER A 93 -15.79 -14.55 4.39
N GLY A 94 -15.84 -15.11 3.19
CA GLY A 94 -14.94 -14.78 2.10
C GLY A 94 -14.39 -16.04 1.43
N LEU A 95 -13.22 -15.94 0.79
CA LEU A 95 -12.59 -17.06 0.10
C LEU A 95 -11.19 -17.30 0.66
N ARG A 96 -10.87 -18.55 0.95
CA ARG A 96 -9.55 -18.97 1.42
C ARG A 96 -8.99 -20.12 0.58
N CYS A 97 -7.83 -19.89 -0.04
CA CYS A 97 -7.05 -20.97 -0.64
C CYS A 97 -6.19 -21.67 0.43
N GLU A 98 -6.23 -22.99 0.50
CA GLU A 98 -5.42 -23.80 1.43
C GLU A 98 -3.95 -23.90 0.97
N GLY A 99 -3.73 -23.78 -0.33
CA GLY A 99 -2.44 -23.78 -1.01
C GLY A 99 -2.60 -23.13 -2.39
N PRO A 100 -1.61 -23.26 -3.29
CA PRO A 100 -1.73 -22.74 -4.64
C PRO A 100 -2.97 -23.32 -5.35
N ALA A 101 -3.83 -22.43 -5.84
CA ALA A 101 -5.07 -22.75 -6.55
C ALA A 101 -5.22 -21.84 -7.77
N HIS A 102 -6.15 -22.16 -8.67
CA HIS A 102 -6.47 -21.30 -9.81
C HIS A 102 -7.87 -20.71 -9.63
N VAL A 103 -7.95 -19.43 -9.30
CA VAL A 103 -9.21 -18.70 -9.08
C VAL A 103 -9.49 -17.76 -10.26
N ILE A 104 -10.65 -17.93 -10.89
CA ILE A 104 -11.09 -17.14 -12.04
C ILE A 104 -12.40 -16.43 -11.70
N ILE A 105 -12.42 -15.11 -11.80
CA ILE A 105 -13.62 -14.31 -11.53
C ILE A 105 -13.94 -13.45 -12.76
N ARG A 106 -15.16 -13.58 -13.28
CA ARG A 106 -15.63 -12.83 -14.44
C ARG A 106 -16.96 -12.17 -14.18
N GLN A 107 -17.06 -10.86 -14.41
CA GLN A 107 -18.33 -10.09 -14.40
C GLN A 107 -19.23 -10.40 -13.22
N SER A 108 -18.66 -10.52 -12.04
CA SER A 108 -19.34 -10.93 -10.84
C SER A 108 -19.38 -9.80 -9.81
N THR A 109 -20.33 -9.88 -8.89
CA THR A 109 -20.48 -8.92 -7.79
C THR A 109 -20.55 -9.64 -6.46
N MET A 110 -20.19 -8.95 -5.39
CA MET A 110 -20.39 -9.45 -4.03
C MET A 110 -20.92 -8.34 -3.13
N ASP A 111 -22.02 -8.63 -2.46
CA ASP A 111 -22.62 -7.76 -1.47
C ASP A 111 -22.54 -8.44 -0.09
N PRO A 112 -21.72 -7.91 0.83
CA PRO A 112 -21.68 -8.36 2.21
C PRO A 112 -22.98 -7.98 2.92
N ALA A 113 -23.58 -8.92 3.64
CA ALA A 113 -24.78 -8.66 4.43
C ALA A 113 -24.41 -8.19 5.84
N GLY A 114 -25.08 -7.14 6.31
CA GLY A 114 -24.89 -6.62 7.67
C GLY A 114 -23.51 -6.02 7.90
N SER A 115 -22.82 -6.51 8.92
CA SER A 115 -21.45 -6.09 9.28
C SER A 115 -20.38 -7.01 8.72
N ALA A 116 -20.72 -7.93 7.82
CA ALA A 116 -19.75 -8.84 7.23
C ALA A 116 -18.66 -8.09 6.48
N HIS A 117 -17.43 -8.48 6.71
CA HIS A 117 -16.23 -7.92 6.07
C HIS A 117 -15.43 -9.07 5.45
N PRO A 118 -15.85 -9.55 4.26
CA PRO A 118 -15.28 -10.74 3.66
C PRO A 118 -13.81 -10.57 3.34
N MET A 119 -12.99 -11.51 3.78
CA MET A 119 -11.57 -11.56 3.52
C MET A 119 -11.25 -12.67 2.50
N TRP A 120 -10.52 -12.32 1.45
CA TRP A 120 -10.10 -13.25 0.41
C TRP A 120 -8.61 -13.53 0.53
N LEU A 121 -8.27 -14.70 1.06
CA LEU A 121 -6.88 -15.15 1.20
C LEU A 121 -6.50 -16.00 -0.01
N LEU A 122 -5.79 -15.43 -0.96
CA LEU A 122 -5.56 -15.99 -2.29
C LEU A 122 -4.11 -16.42 -2.47
N LYS A 123 -3.91 -17.63 -3.03
CA LYS A 123 -2.60 -18.21 -3.35
C LYS A 123 -2.64 -18.91 -4.72
N GLY A 124 -1.55 -18.80 -5.48
CA GLY A 124 -1.43 -19.40 -6.80
C GLY A 124 -1.87 -18.45 -7.92
N ASP A 125 -2.66 -18.93 -8.90
CA ASP A 125 -3.06 -18.13 -10.05
C ASP A 125 -4.42 -17.46 -9.81
N LEU A 126 -4.47 -16.14 -10.02
CA LEU A 126 -5.69 -15.35 -9.89
C LEU A 126 -5.98 -14.56 -11.16
N ASP A 127 -7.13 -14.77 -11.77
CA ASP A 127 -7.56 -14.04 -12.96
C ASP A 127 -8.94 -13.39 -12.73
N VAL A 128 -8.93 -12.07 -12.54
CA VAL A 128 -10.14 -11.27 -12.30
C VAL A 128 -10.42 -10.35 -13.47
N ASN A 129 -11.66 -10.37 -13.96
CA ASN A 129 -12.11 -9.42 -14.96
C ASN A 129 -13.55 -8.97 -14.69
N GLY A 130 -13.69 -7.81 -14.07
CA GLY A 130 -14.98 -7.25 -13.69
C GLY A 130 -15.53 -7.90 -12.42
N PHE A 131 -14.95 -7.56 -11.28
CA PHE A 131 -15.49 -7.90 -9.97
C PHE A 131 -15.69 -6.64 -9.14
N VAL A 132 -16.85 -6.53 -8.53
CA VAL A 132 -17.26 -5.36 -7.74
C VAL A 132 -17.73 -5.79 -6.36
N THR A 133 -17.12 -5.21 -5.34
CA THR A 133 -17.58 -5.29 -3.95
C THR A 133 -17.19 -4.01 -3.22
N THR A 134 -17.90 -3.66 -2.18
CA THR A 134 -17.68 -2.40 -1.45
C THR A 134 -17.00 -2.55 -0.10
N ASN A 135 -16.93 -3.77 0.42
CA ASN A 135 -16.46 -4.02 1.77
C ASN A 135 -15.75 -5.38 1.88
N SER A 136 -14.75 -5.61 1.05
CA SER A 136 -13.94 -6.81 1.14
C SER A 136 -12.48 -6.54 0.90
N GLU A 137 -11.66 -7.39 1.48
CA GLU A 137 -10.21 -7.36 1.44
C GLU A 137 -9.68 -8.53 0.62
N PHE A 138 -8.74 -8.25 -0.28
CA PHE A 138 -7.98 -9.27 -0.99
C PHE A 138 -6.56 -9.30 -0.47
N HIS A 139 -6.16 -10.42 0.09
CA HIS A 139 -4.80 -10.69 0.53
C HIS A 139 -4.16 -11.68 -0.45
N LEU A 140 -3.19 -11.21 -1.20
CA LEU A 140 -2.46 -11.97 -2.21
C LEU A 140 -1.11 -12.40 -1.63
N ASP A 141 -0.88 -13.71 -1.52
CA ASP A 141 0.33 -14.29 -0.95
C ASP A 141 0.84 -15.40 -1.89
N HIS A 142 2.04 -15.26 -2.46
CA HIS A 142 2.57 -16.17 -3.48
C HIS A 142 1.62 -16.29 -4.69
N VAL A 143 1.23 -15.17 -5.29
CA VAL A 143 0.19 -15.12 -6.33
C VAL A 143 0.74 -14.64 -7.66
N HIS A 144 0.30 -15.27 -8.76
CA HIS A 144 0.34 -14.69 -10.10
C HIS A 144 -1.04 -14.13 -10.44
N ALA A 145 -1.22 -12.81 -10.35
CA ALA A 145 -2.52 -12.18 -10.51
C ALA A 145 -2.64 -11.30 -11.76
N GLN A 146 -3.76 -11.47 -12.48
CA GLN A 146 -4.23 -10.56 -13.51
C GLN A 146 -5.53 -9.93 -13.05
N LEU A 147 -5.50 -8.65 -12.68
CA LEU A 147 -6.63 -7.93 -12.10
C LEU A 147 -7.13 -6.85 -13.07
N ASN A 148 -8.29 -7.07 -13.69
CA ASN A 148 -8.88 -6.12 -14.60
C ASN A 148 -10.25 -5.67 -14.11
N ARG A 149 -10.48 -4.36 -13.99
CA ARG A 149 -11.75 -3.77 -13.56
C ARG A 149 -12.21 -4.36 -12.22
N LEU A 150 -11.36 -4.29 -11.22
CA LEU A 150 -11.61 -4.75 -9.86
C LEU A 150 -11.96 -3.56 -8.98
N LYS A 151 -13.09 -3.64 -8.27
CA LYS A 151 -13.48 -2.69 -7.24
C LYS A 151 -13.61 -3.41 -5.92
N ILE A 152 -12.75 -3.07 -4.96
CA ILE A 152 -12.70 -3.68 -3.61
C ILE A 152 -12.35 -2.61 -2.57
N PHE A 153 -12.47 -2.95 -1.30
CA PHE A 153 -12.10 -2.05 -0.21
C PHE A 153 -10.58 -2.01 -0.03
N GLU A 154 -9.93 -3.16 0.10
CA GLU A 154 -8.50 -3.27 0.35
C GLU A 154 -7.84 -4.35 -0.51
N LEU A 155 -6.65 -4.03 -1.01
CA LEU A 155 -5.76 -4.97 -1.66
C LEU A 155 -4.44 -4.99 -0.88
N GLU A 156 -4.13 -6.12 -0.26
CA GLU A 156 -2.84 -6.41 0.34
C GLU A 156 -2.07 -7.40 -0.53
N ILE A 157 -0.81 -7.10 -0.82
CA ILE A 157 0.06 -7.96 -1.60
C ILE A 157 1.29 -8.28 -0.76
N SER A 158 1.58 -9.55 -0.62
CA SER A 158 2.73 -10.03 0.14
C SER A 158 3.46 -11.16 -0.59
N ARG A 159 4.71 -11.34 -0.26
CA ARG A 159 5.63 -12.43 -0.60
C ARG A 159 5.53 -12.98 -2.04
N GLU A 160 6.63 -12.90 -2.78
CA GLU A 160 6.82 -13.57 -4.08
C GLU A 160 5.61 -13.47 -5.02
N SER A 161 4.95 -12.30 -5.05
CA SER A 161 3.74 -12.10 -5.82
C SER A 161 4.01 -11.33 -7.11
N GLN A 162 3.42 -11.80 -8.21
CA GLN A 162 3.44 -11.13 -9.50
C GLN A 162 2.04 -10.63 -9.81
N VAL A 163 1.81 -9.32 -9.74
CA VAL A 163 0.49 -8.73 -9.91
C VAL A 163 0.49 -7.75 -11.07
N ALA A 164 -0.32 -8.01 -12.08
CA ALA A 164 -0.65 -7.06 -13.13
C ALA A 164 -2.09 -6.60 -12.98
N ALA A 165 -2.29 -5.31 -12.81
CA ALA A 165 -3.61 -4.74 -12.53
C ALA A 165 -3.94 -3.57 -13.46
N ASN A 166 -5.17 -3.54 -13.97
CA ASN A 166 -5.68 -2.47 -14.81
C ASN A 166 -7.12 -2.12 -14.42
N GLY A 167 -7.35 -0.84 -14.13
CA GLY A 167 -8.67 -0.35 -13.75
C GLY A 167 -9.08 -0.82 -12.35
N LEU A 168 -8.20 -0.64 -11.36
CA LEU A 168 -8.52 -0.88 -9.94
C LEU A 168 -9.23 0.32 -9.34
N GLU A 169 -10.27 0.07 -8.56
CA GLU A 169 -10.89 1.05 -7.67
C GLU A 169 -10.78 0.53 -6.24
N LEU A 170 -9.92 1.16 -5.44
CA LEU A 170 -9.54 0.72 -4.11
C LEU A 170 -9.73 1.84 -3.09
N VAL A 171 -9.94 1.47 -1.82
CA VAL A 171 -9.83 2.39 -0.68
C VAL A 171 -8.45 2.28 -0.05
N PHE A 172 -7.91 1.07 0.08
CA PHE A 172 -6.58 0.82 0.64
C PHE A 172 -5.77 -0.10 -0.27
N LEU A 173 -4.51 0.25 -0.44
CA LEU A 173 -3.51 -0.60 -1.09
C LEU A 173 -2.31 -0.72 -0.15
N SER A 174 -1.95 -1.93 0.20
CA SER A 174 -0.80 -2.25 1.03
C SER A 174 0.04 -3.32 0.35
N THR A 175 1.34 -3.14 0.35
CA THR A 175 2.26 -4.16 -0.15
C THR A 175 3.33 -4.42 0.89
N HIS A 176 3.59 -5.69 1.15
CA HIS A 176 4.71 -6.17 1.95
C HIS A 176 5.53 -7.09 1.06
N SER A 177 6.24 -6.48 0.12
CA SER A 177 6.93 -7.22 -0.93
C SER A 177 8.33 -7.68 -0.50
N ASP A 178 8.65 -8.91 -0.82
CA ASP A 178 9.98 -9.51 -0.71
C ASP A 178 10.75 -9.42 -2.05
N GLU A 179 11.93 -10.04 -2.13
CA GLU A 179 12.94 -9.85 -3.20
C GLU A 179 12.46 -10.10 -4.64
N ASP A 180 11.39 -10.92 -4.83
CA ASP A 180 10.96 -11.39 -6.16
C ASP A 180 9.58 -10.86 -6.59
N ASP A 181 9.04 -9.84 -5.91
CA ASP A 181 7.73 -9.30 -6.24
C ASP A 181 7.77 -8.42 -7.50
N HIS A 182 6.89 -8.71 -8.45
CA HIS A 182 6.68 -7.91 -9.65
C HIS A 182 5.27 -7.33 -9.67
N LEU A 183 5.16 -6.02 -9.42
CA LEU A 183 3.88 -5.34 -9.35
C LEU A 183 3.72 -4.35 -10.50
N ARG A 184 2.67 -4.52 -11.29
CA ARG A 184 2.31 -3.63 -12.40
C ARG A 184 0.89 -3.13 -12.25
N PHE A 185 0.73 -1.83 -12.07
CA PHE A 185 -0.56 -1.17 -11.97
C PHE A 185 -0.75 -0.16 -13.09
N GLU A 186 -1.81 -0.31 -13.86
CA GLU A 186 -2.19 0.61 -14.93
C GLU A 186 -3.62 1.11 -14.74
N ASN A 187 -3.90 2.36 -15.08
CA ASN A 187 -5.22 2.97 -15.02
C ASN A 187 -5.93 2.72 -13.68
N VAL A 188 -5.29 3.13 -12.58
CA VAL A 188 -5.87 3.05 -11.25
C VAL A 188 -6.47 4.43 -10.90
N PRO A 189 -7.74 4.71 -11.26
CA PRO A 189 -8.39 5.94 -10.87
C PRO A 189 -8.78 5.85 -9.40
N VAL A 190 -8.00 6.47 -8.56
CA VAL A 190 -8.23 6.43 -7.13
C VAL A 190 -8.64 7.80 -6.65
N ASP A 191 -9.90 8.18 -6.88
CA ASP A 191 -10.46 9.42 -6.34
C ASP A 191 -10.61 9.42 -4.81
N ARG A 192 -10.47 8.27 -4.17
CA ARG A 192 -10.70 8.11 -2.71
C ARG A 192 -9.79 7.11 -2.01
N ALA A 193 -8.77 6.54 -2.65
CA ALA A 193 -7.93 5.59 -1.94
C ALA A 193 -7.03 6.30 -0.94
N PHE A 194 -7.18 5.90 0.29
CA PHE A 194 -6.19 6.12 1.32
C PHE A 194 -5.12 5.03 1.18
N THR A 195 -4.16 5.26 0.32
CA THR A 195 -3.01 4.38 0.24
C THR A 195 -2.15 4.66 1.44
N ARG A 196 -1.99 3.68 2.31
CA ARG A 196 -1.09 3.86 3.44
C ARG A 196 0.35 3.78 2.99
N THR A 197 0.72 2.72 2.31
CA THR A 197 2.14 2.48 2.01
C THR A 197 2.26 1.37 0.99
N MET A 198 3.05 1.59 -0.06
CA MET A 198 3.57 0.50 -0.87
C MET A 198 5.02 0.30 -0.44
N ASP A 199 5.30 -0.81 0.22
CA ASP A 199 6.62 -1.18 0.69
C ASP A 199 7.22 -2.23 -0.25
N PHE A 200 8.31 -1.86 -0.93
CA PHE A 200 9.01 -2.72 -1.87
C PHE A 200 10.32 -3.19 -1.26
N GLY A 201 10.36 -4.42 -0.82
CA GLY A 201 11.55 -5.11 -0.32
C GLY A 201 12.68 -5.16 -1.35
N SER A 202 13.82 -5.62 -0.91
CA SER A 202 15.02 -5.69 -1.74
C SER A 202 14.81 -6.63 -2.94
N GLY A 203 14.88 -6.12 -4.15
CA GLY A 203 14.70 -6.88 -5.38
C GLY A 203 13.34 -6.72 -6.06
N ALA A 204 12.35 -6.19 -5.36
CA ALA A 204 11.01 -5.97 -5.92
C ALA A 204 11.00 -4.95 -7.07
N HIS A 205 10.12 -5.16 -8.02
CA HIS A 205 9.90 -4.26 -9.16
C HIS A 205 8.48 -3.75 -9.20
N ALA A 206 8.32 -2.41 -9.18
CA ALA A 206 7.03 -1.74 -9.32
C ALA A 206 6.92 -1.01 -10.65
N GLN A 207 5.83 -1.19 -11.36
CA GLN A 207 5.46 -0.38 -12.52
C GLN A 207 4.08 0.23 -12.30
N LEU A 208 4.00 1.57 -12.23
CA LEU A 208 2.76 2.30 -12.04
C LEU A 208 2.56 3.31 -13.16
N THR A 209 1.44 3.20 -13.86
CA THR A 209 1.10 4.10 -14.98
C THR A 209 -0.32 4.63 -14.80
N ASP A 210 -0.51 5.94 -14.98
CA ASP A 210 -1.81 6.62 -14.85
C ASP A 210 -2.52 6.36 -13.51
N ALA A 211 -1.74 6.17 -12.44
CA ALA A 211 -2.28 5.98 -11.10
C ALA A 211 -2.51 7.33 -10.42
N ARG A 212 -3.76 7.64 -10.10
CA ARG A 212 -4.15 8.81 -9.31
C ARG A 212 -4.40 8.39 -7.87
N ILE A 213 -3.36 8.43 -7.06
CA ILE A 213 -3.40 8.00 -5.67
C ILE A 213 -3.27 9.23 -4.77
N GLN A 214 -4.20 9.46 -3.86
CA GLN A 214 -4.31 10.72 -3.12
C GLN A 214 -3.23 10.92 -2.05
N PHE A 215 -2.71 9.84 -1.48
CA PHE A 215 -1.59 9.81 -0.54
C PHE A 215 -0.75 8.58 -0.84
N PHE A 216 0.10 8.69 -1.83
CA PHE A 216 0.91 7.58 -2.26
C PHE A 216 2.32 7.71 -1.68
N LEU A 217 2.63 6.87 -0.71
CA LEU A 217 3.96 6.73 -0.18
C LEU A 217 4.57 5.41 -0.68
N LEU A 218 5.54 5.52 -1.56
CA LEU A 218 6.29 4.40 -2.10
C LEU A 218 7.60 4.25 -1.35
N TYR A 219 7.72 3.20 -0.54
CA TYR A 219 8.98 2.80 0.09
C TYR A 219 9.78 1.88 -0.81
N LEU A 220 11.03 2.22 -1.03
CA LEU A 220 11.97 1.44 -1.84
C LEU A 220 13.17 1.03 -1.00
N HIS A 221 13.32 -0.28 -0.81
CA HIS A 221 14.40 -0.87 -0.03
C HIS A 221 15.42 -1.58 -0.92
N GLY A 222 16.70 -1.49 -0.51
CA GLY A 222 17.78 -2.30 -1.07
C GLY A 222 17.92 -2.21 -2.59
N ARG A 223 17.54 -3.25 -3.33
CA ARG A 223 17.67 -3.36 -4.79
C ARG A 223 16.36 -3.14 -5.54
N SER A 224 15.34 -2.66 -4.86
CA SER A 224 14.04 -2.46 -5.50
C SER A 224 14.10 -1.47 -6.67
N THR A 225 13.22 -1.65 -7.63
CA THR A 225 13.09 -0.76 -8.79
C THR A 225 11.67 -0.29 -8.95
N ALA A 226 11.48 0.95 -9.40
CA ALA A 226 10.17 1.50 -9.69
C ALA A 226 10.17 2.29 -10.99
N ASP A 227 9.23 2.00 -11.87
CA ASP A 227 8.95 2.76 -13.08
C ASP A 227 7.58 3.43 -12.93
N LEU A 228 7.58 4.75 -12.78
CA LEU A 228 6.37 5.55 -12.56
C LEU A 228 6.09 6.44 -13.77
N ALA A 229 4.85 6.46 -14.23
CA ALA A 229 4.47 7.29 -15.37
C ALA A 229 3.11 7.98 -15.17
N HIS A 230 3.01 9.24 -15.61
CA HIS A 230 1.80 10.06 -15.62
C HIS A 230 1.10 10.15 -14.25
N MET A 231 1.84 10.42 -13.20
CA MET A 231 1.31 10.51 -11.84
C MET A 231 1.33 11.97 -11.33
N ASP A 232 0.24 12.42 -10.73
CA ASP A 232 0.09 13.82 -10.31
C ASP A 232 0.63 14.14 -8.91
N ARG A 233 0.70 13.17 -8.02
CA ARG A 233 1.22 13.34 -6.65
C ARG A 233 1.86 12.06 -6.17
N VAL A 234 3.15 12.10 -5.93
CA VAL A 234 3.89 10.94 -5.42
C VAL A 234 4.73 11.36 -4.23
N GLN A 235 4.66 10.61 -3.17
CA GLN A 235 5.60 10.67 -2.06
C GLN A 235 6.55 9.48 -2.19
N LEU A 236 7.85 9.75 -2.26
CA LEU A 236 8.87 8.74 -2.45
C LEU A 236 9.73 8.63 -1.19
N ALA A 237 9.70 7.47 -0.58
CA ALA A 237 10.53 7.15 0.57
C ALA A 237 11.62 6.15 0.15
N LEU A 238 12.86 6.52 0.40
CA LEU A 238 14.02 5.72 0.07
C LEU A 238 14.64 5.18 1.36
N SER A 239 14.88 3.88 1.41
CA SER A 239 15.63 3.23 2.49
C SER A 239 16.94 2.64 1.93
N PRO A 240 17.91 3.48 1.56
CA PRO A 240 19.15 3.05 0.94
C PRO A 240 20.13 2.48 1.97
N ASP A 241 20.75 1.35 1.61
CA ASP A 241 21.95 0.82 2.27
C ASP A 241 23.07 0.75 1.23
N CYS A 242 23.56 1.91 0.79
CA CYS A 242 24.48 2.02 -0.32
C CYS A 242 25.41 3.23 -0.17
N GLU A 243 26.35 3.37 -1.10
CA GLU A 243 27.26 4.53 -1.18
C GLU A 243 27.04 5.30 -2.48
N GLY A 244 26.77 6.61 -2.39
CA GLY A 244 26.57 7.42 -3.57
C GLY A 244 26.09 8.84 -3.32
N ALA A 245 25.89 9.57 -4.42
CA ALA A 245 25.32 10.91 -4.41
C ALA A 245 23.92 10.88 -5.01
N LEU A 246 22.98 11.59 -4.38
CA LEU A 246 21.60 11.70 -4.80
C LEU A 246 21.22 13.17 -4.95
N HIS A 247 20.54 13.49 -6.03
CA HIS A 247 19.85 14.76 -6.26
C HIS A 247 18.35 14.46 -6.32
N LEU A 248 17.58 15.01 -5.39
CA LEU A 248 16.15 14.70 -5.19
C LEU A 248 15.29 15.96 -5.36
N PRO A 249 15.05 16.41 -6.60
CA PRO A 249 14.23 17.60 -6.87
C PRO A 249 12.75 17.28 -6.75
N ARG A 250 11.94 18.27 -6.39
CA ARG A 250 10.48 18.20 -6.39
C ARG A 250 9.89 18.73 -7.69
N GLY A 251 8.60 18.45 -7.86
CA GLY A 251 7.80 18.91 -8.97
C GLY A 251 7.67 17.90 -10.09
N ARG A 252 7.37 18.38 -11.30
CA ARG A 252 7.16 17.54 -12.47
C ARG A 252 8.50 17.06 -13.03
N LEU A 253 8.72 15.76 -12.99
CA LEU A 253 10.00 15.14 -13.36
C LEU A 253 9.82 14.18 -14.54
N GLY A 254 10.79 14.23 -15.45
CA GLY A 254 10.84 13.40 -16.65
C GLY A 254 9.79 13.75 -17.71
N SER A 255 9.92 13.13 -18.87
CA SER A 255 8.98 13.18 -19.96
C SER A 255 9.00 11.84 -20.71
N ALA A 256 8.04 11.60 -21.61
CA ALA A 256 7.99 10.36 -22.40
C ALA A 256 9.25 10.14 -23.27
N SER A 257 9.92 11.23 -23.69
CA SER A 257 11.16 11.18 -24.47
C SER A 257 12.43 11.21 -23.64
N GLU A 258 12.36 11.70 -22.41
CA GLU A 258 13.50 11.88 -21.51
C GLU A 258 13.07 11.63 -20.05
N PRO A 259 12.99 10.37 -19.63
CA PRO A 259 12.62 10.03 -18.26
C PRO A 259 13.71 10.46 -17.27
N ALA A 260 13.31 10.92 -16.10
CA ALA A 260 14.23 11.17 -15.00
C ALA A 260 14.55 9.85 -14.27
N VAL A 261 15.84 9.58 -14.04
CA VAL A 261 16.30 8.32 -13.42
C VAL A 261 17.05 8.62 -12.13
N PHE A 262 16.66 7.95 -11.05
CA PHE A 262 17.30 8.09 -9.74
C PHE A 262 17.76 6.72 -9.21
N PRO A 263 18.95 6.63 -8.61
CA PRO A 263 19.99 7.66 -8.64
C PRO A 263 20.52 7.88 -10.07
N GLU A 264 21.12 9.02 -10.28
CA GLU A 264 21.81 9.25 -11.55
C GLU A 264 22.86 8.15 -11.78
N PRO A 265 22.88 7.46 -12.94
CA PRO A 265 23.66 6.24 -13.14
C PRO A 265 25.17 6.37 -12.93
N ARG A 266 25.70 7.60 -12.95
CA ARG A 266 27.14 7.88 -12.75
C ARG A 266 27.49 8.38 -11.35
N ALA A 267 26.49 8.68 -10.53
CA ALA A 267 26.70 9.35 -9.26
C ALA A 267 26.66 8.39 -8.06
N SER A 268 26.15 7.17 -8.20
CA SER A 268 26.01 6.26 -7.07
C SER A 268 26.14 4.78 -7.45
N ASN A 269 26.57 3.99 -6.46
CA ASN A 269 26.55 2.53 -6.51
C ASN A 269 25.29 1.96 -5.87
N CYS A 270 24.25 2.78 -5.70
CA CYS A 270 22.99 2.34 -5.11
C CYS A 270 22.28 1.37 -6.05
N PRO A 271 21.86 0.21 -5.55
CA PRO A 271 21.25 -0.83 -6.37
C PRO A 271 19.78 -0.56 -6.69
N PHE A 272 19.12 0.35 -5.98
CA PHE A 272 17.76 0.75 -6.30
C PHE A 272 17.71 1.64 -7.54
N ARG A 273 16.59 1.63 -8.24
CA ARG A 273 16.38 2.49 -9.41
C ARG A 273 14.93 2.97 -9.47
N ILE A 274 14.75 4.26 -9.68
CA ILE A 274 13.45 4.88 -9.93
C ILE A 274 13.51 5.56 -11.29
N THR A 275 12.58 5.23 -12.16
CA THR A 275 12.38 5.93 -13.44
C THR A 275 11.07 6.71 -13.36
N LEU A 276 11.14 8.02 -13.57
CA LEU A 276 10.00 8.91 -13.54
C LEU A 276 9.73 9.45 -14.94
N ASN A 277 8.51 9.26 -15.42
CA ASN A 277 8.07 9.70 -16.73
C ASN A 277 6.81 10.54 -16.59
N ASP A 278 6.97 11.87 -16.62
CA ASP A 278 5.89 12.82 -16.40
C ASP A 278 5.21 12.64 -15.03
N VAL A 279 6.00 12.59 -13.96
CA VAL A 279 5.55 12.38 -12.59
C VAL A 279 5.76 13.65 -11.76
N ASN A 280 4.73 14.06 -11.02
CA ASN A 280 4.85 15.16 -10.07
C ASN A 280 5.19 14.61 -8.68
N VAL A 281 6.44 14.75 -8.27
CA VAL A 281 6.92 14.35 -6.94
C VAL A 281 6.62 15.46 -5.94
N ASP A 282 5.83 15.14 -4.94
CA ASP A 282 5.43 16.07 -3.87
C ASP A 282 6.42 16.05 -2.71
N THR A 283 6.89 14.85 -2.31
CA THR A 283 7.83 14.67 -1.20
C THR A 283 8.90 13.63 -1.50
N TRP A 284 10.07 13.83 -0.86
CA TRP A 284 11.13 12.84 -0.76
C TRP A 284 11.46 12.58 0.70
N ASP A 285 11.40 11.33 1.10
CA ASP A 285 11.81 10.86 2.42
C ASP A 285 13.03 9.95 2.27
N VAL A 286 14.00 10.07 3.17
CA VAL A 286 15.24 9.28 3.13
C VAL A 286 15.51 8.69 4.51
N TYR A 287 15.49 7.36 4.58
CA TYR A 287 15.74 6.58 5.78
C TYR A 287 17.03 5.77 5.63
N ALA A 288 18.18 6.41 5.79
CA ALA A 288 19.45 5.75 5.64
C ALA A 288 19.77 4.88 6.87
N GLY A 289 19.97 3.60 6.65
CA GLY A 289 20.30 2.62 7.68
C GLY A 289 21.62 1.87 7.39
N GLY A 290 21.89 0.81 8.17
CA GLY A 290 23.02 -0.06 7.95
C GLY A 290 24.36 0.67 7.90
N HIS A 291 25.05 0.55 6.79
CA HIS A 291 26.34 1.20 6.51
C HIS A 291 26.26 2.22 5.36
N ALA A 292 25.07 2.74 5.07
CA ALA A 292 24.86 3.70 4.00
C ALA A 292 25.80 4.91 4.11
N LYS A 293 26.38 5.31 2.98
CA LYS A 293 27.20 6.53 2.85
C LYS A 293 26.67 7.39 1.73
N LEU A 294 25.80 8.33 2.06
CA LEU A 294 25.09 9.12 1.07
C LEU A 294 25.46 10.59 1.12
N ARG A 295 25.55 11.18 -0.05
CA ARG A 295 25.63 12.62 -0.26
C ARG A 295 24.34 13.09 -0.97
N LEU A 296 23.51 13.82 -0.27
CA LEU A 296 22.33 14.48 -0.81
C LEU A 296 22.71 15.91 -1.17
N HIS A 297 22.46 16.32 -2.42
CA HIS A 297 22.83 17.67 -2.85
C HIS A 297 21.70 18.30 -3.66
N ASP A 298 21.54 19.61 -3.53
CA ASP A 298 20.55 20.41 -4.27
C ASP A 298 19.16 19.79 -4.22
N SER A 299 18.80 19.23 -3.04
CA SER A 299 17.61 18.38 -2.83
C SER A 299 16.59 19.06 -1.95
N GLN A 300 15.33 18.65 -2.06
CA GLN A 300 14.23 19.04 -1.18
C GLN A 300 13.66 17.81 -0.49
N ILE A 301 13.93 17.68 0.80
CA ILE A 301 13.68 16.47 1.58
C ILE A 301 12.70 16.76 2.70
N ASP A 302 11.66 15.94 2.86
CA ASP A 302 10.66 16.12 3.92
C ASP A 302 11.04 15.40 5.19
N GLU A 303 11.39 14.12 5.10
CA GLU A 303 11.85 13.32 6.21
C GLU A 303 13.27 12.83 5.94
N LEU A 304 14.14 12.93 6.94
CA LEU A 304 15.52 12.51 6.84
C LEU A 304 15.97 11.85 8.13
N ILE A 305 16.19 10.55 8.07
CA ILE A 305 16.65 9.76 9.22
C ILE A 305 17.94 9.04 8.86
N ALA A 306 18.91 9.15 9.73
CA ALA A 306 20.11 8.33 9.74
C ALA A 306 20.11 7.44 10.98
N SER A 307 20.28 6.14 10.81
CA SER A 307 20.31 5.17 11.91
C SER A 307 21.44 4.15 11.75
N SER A 308 21.66 3.34 12.78
CA SER A 308 22.74 2.35 12.83
C SER A 308 24.13 2.97 12.62
N HIS A 309 24.82 2.68 11.53
CA HIS A 309 26.16 3.23 11.20
C HIS A 309 26.16 4.10 9.95
N ALA A 310 24.97 4.57 9.54
CA ALA A 310 24.83 5.39 8.35
C ALA A 310 25.61 6.72 8.46
N ASN A 311 26.15 7.17 7.34
CA ASN A 311 26.84 8.44 7.23
C ASN A 311 26.21 9.27 6.10
N LEU A 312 25.53 10.35 6.48
CA LEU A 312 24.88 11.25 5.57
C LEU A 312 25.59 12.59 5.46
N THR A 313 25.73 13.09 4.25
CA THR A 313 26.16 14.46 3.98
C THR A 313 25.10 15.16 3.12
N VAL A 314 24.55 16.25 3.63
CA VAL A 314 23.51 17.05 2.94
C VAL A 314 24.08 18.43 2.63
N VAL A 315 24.04 18.82 1.36
CA VAL A 315 24.67 20.07 0.89
C VAL A 315 23.71 20.85 0.00
N ASN A 316 23.66 22.16 0.16
CA ASN A 316 22.86 23.09 -0.65
C ASN A 316 21.39 22.68 -0.75
N SER A 317 20.83 22.13 0.31
CA SER A 317 19.52 21.49 0.28
C SER A 317 18.53 22.15 1.23
N GLU A 318 17.26 21.87 1.01
CA GLU A 318 16.18 22.24 1.89
C GLU A 318 15.63 20.98 2.56
N VAL A 319 15.74 20.91 3.90
CA VAL A 319 15.28 19.77 4.69
C VAL A 319 14.15 20.25 5.60
N TYR A 320 12.97 19.69 5.42
CA TYR A 320 11.83 19.98 6.27
C TYR A 320 11.87 19.05 7.47
N ALA A 321 11.92 19.58 8.67
CA ALA A 321 12.26 18.83 9.88
C ALA A 321 11.06 18.26 10.61
N ASP A 322 10.12 17.58 9.94
CA ASP A 322 9.11 16.82 10.65
C ASP A 322 9.73 15.62 11.35
N TRP A 323 10.56 14.92 10.63
CA TRP A 323 11.34 13.80 11.09
C TRP A 323 12.79 13.92 10.61
N LEU A 324 13.53 14.85 11.19
CA LEU A 324 14.98 14.88 11.02
C LEU A 324 15.63 14.23 12.22
N GLY A 325 16.14 13.00 12.03
CA GLY A 325 16.71 12.19 13.08
C GLY A 325 18.09 11.64 12.80
N VAL A 326 18.92 11.57 13.84
CA VAL A 326 20.22 10.86 13.83
C VAL A 326 20.23 9.96 15.05
N ASN A 327 20.19 8.66 14.83
CA ASN A 327 20.00 7.67 15.88
C ASN A 327 21.20 6.71 15.96
N ASP A 328 21.32 6.00 17.05
CA ASP A 328 22.34 4.97 17.30
C ASP A 328 23.77 5.50 17.14
N ASP A 329 24.57 4.92 16.24
CA ASP A 329 25.94 5.31 15.91
C ASP A 329 26.05 6.11 14.60
N ALA A 330 24.93 6.54 14.04
CA ALA A 330 24.90 7.25 12.77
C ALA A 330 25.55 8.64 12.86
N SER A 331 26.00 9.12 11.71
CA SER A 331 26.51 10.48 11.55
C SER A 331 25.83 11.23 10.42
N MET A 332 25.54 12.51 10.64
CA MET A 332 24.96 13.38 9.64
C MET A 332 25.69 14.73 9.63
N THR A 333 26.05 15.17 8.43
CA THR A 333 26.58 16.53 8.21
C THR A 333 25.62 17.28 7.28
N ILE A 334 25.14 18.43 7.71
CA ILE A 334 24.32 19.33 6.87
C ILE A 334 25.09 20.63 6.67
N GLU A 335 25.28 21.01 5.40
CA GLU A 335 26.10 22.18 5.03
C GLU A 335 25.39 23.07 4.00
N ASN A 336 25.51 24.39 4.14
CA ASN A 336 24.93 25.40 3.25
C ASN A 336 23.45 25.19 2.95
N SER A 337 22.67 24.76 3.95
CA SER A 337 21.32 24.25 3.76
C SER A 337 20.33 24.96 4.68
N THR A 338 19.06 24.82 4.39
CA THR A 338 17.97 25.23 5.30
C THR A 338 17.41 24.00 5.97
N VAL A 339 17.26 24.07 7.30
CA VAL A 339 16.57 23.08 8.12
C VAL A 339 15.38 23.76 8.76
N GLY A 340 14.18 23.46 8.28
CA GLY A 340 13.00 24.26 8.59
C GLY A 340 11.86 23.49 9.21
N ALA A 341 10.94 24.27 9.73
CA ALA A 341 9.62 23.81 10.05
C ALA A 341 8.84 23.63 8.75
N LEU A 342 8.10 22.60 8.73
CA LEU A 342 7.16 22.13 7.75
C LEU A 342 6.60 23.13 6.76
N ARG A 343 6.51 22.69 5.52
CA ARG A 343 5.51 23.12 4.55
C ARG A 343 4.08 22.91 5.07
N LEU A 344 3.85 21.88 5.88
CA LEU A 344 2.58 21.58 6.54
C LEU A 344 2.32 22.41 7.81
N ALA A 345 3.31 23.01 8.46
CA ALA A 345 3.08 23.87 9.64
C ALA A 345 2.25 25.11 9.33
N ALA A 346 2.23 25.56 8.09
CA ALA A 346 1.27 26.57 7.62
C ALA A 346 -0.18 26.03 7.56
N GLN A 347 -0.36 24.72 7.45
CA GLN A 347 -1.66 24.03 7.37
C GLN A 347 -2.05 23.31 8.66
N ARG A 348 -1.08 22.96 9.47
CA ARG A 348 -1.23 22.22 10.74
C ARG A 348 -0.37 22.86 11.85
N PRO A 349 -0.82 23.97 12.44
CA PRO A 349 -0.06 24.65 13.50
C PRO A 349 0.11 23.83 14.79
N ASP A 350 -0.66 22.77 14.98
CA ASP A 350 -0.53 21.77 16.03
C ASP A 350 0.75 20.90 15.88
N LEU A 351 1.31 20.79 14.67
CA LEU A 351 2.58 20.12 14.40
C LEU A 351 3.80 21.07 14.45
N ALA A 352 3.63 22.27 14.95
CA ALA A 352 4.68 23.30 15.04
C ALA A 352 5.87 22.97 15.97
N THR A 353 5.99 21.72 16.42
CA THR A 353 7.11 21.21 17.21
C THR A 353 8.18 20.50 16.38
N SER A 354 8.28 20.81 15.07
CA SER A 354 9.35 20.27 14.25
C SER A 354 10.71 20.54 14.90
N GLN A 355 11.47 19.48 15.08
CA GLN A 355 12.75 19.51 15.74
C GLN A 355 13.71 18.51 15.11
N VAL A 356 14.96 18.89 15.05
CA VAL A 356 16.04 17.94 14.80
C VAL A 356 16.24 17.11 16.06
N ARG A 357 16.20 15.80 15.98
CA ARG A 357 16.44 14.91 17.11
C ARG A 357 17.70 14.07 16.89
N VAL A 358 18.61 14.11 17.84
CA VAL A 358 19.84 13.31 17.83
C VAL A 358 19.87 12.46 19.09
N THR A 359 19.90 11.13 18.94
CA THR A 359 19.76 10.17 20.07
C THR A 359 20.85 9.09 20.01
N GLY A 360 20.96 8.30 21.07
CA GLY A 360 21.93 7.25 21.17
C GLY A 360 23.35 7.82 21.21
N ARG A 361 24.23 7.34 20.35
CA ARG A 361 25.60 7.88 20.12
C ARG A 361 25.68 8.65 18.80
N GLY A 362 24.53 9.09 18.28
CA GLY A 362 24.41 9.82 17.03
C GLY A 362 25.21 11.12 17.02
N ARG A 363 25.73 11.47 15.85
CA ARG A 363 26.53 12.69 15.65
C ARG A 363 25.94 13.54 14.54
N ALA A 364 25.55 14.76 14.85
CA ALA A 364 25.05 15.70 13.89
C ALA A 364 25.98 16.95 13.80
N THR A 365 26.38 17.30 12.59
CA THR A 365 27.18 18.50 12.33
C THR A 365 26.44 19.41 11.39
N PHE A 366 26.22 20.66 11.78
CA PHE A 366 25.55 21.70 11.01
C PHE A 366 26.54 22.83 10.72
N LYS A 367 26.81 23.06 9.43
CA LYS A 367 27.73 24.12 8.97
C LYS A 367 27.01 25.07 8.04
N LYS A 368 27.04 26.37 8.35
CA LYS A 368 26.36 27.42 7.55
C LYS A 368 24.88 27.09 7.29
N VAL A 369 24.19 26.60 8.30
CA VAL A 369 22.79 26.18 8.21
C VAL A 369 21.89 27.31 8.71
N ARG A 370 20.76 27.50 8.02
CA ARG A 370 19.63 28.29 8.50
C ARG A 370 18.63 27.36 9.18
N PHE A 371 18.34 27.61 10.46
CA PHE A 371 17.35 26.85 11.20
C PHE A 371 16.03 27.63 11.34
N ASP A 372 14.92 26.96 11.02
CA ASP A 372 13.58 27.41 11.35
C ASP A 372 12.89 26.50 12.39
N CYS A 373 13.64 25.61 13.01
CA CYS A 373 13.18 24.62 14.01
C CYS A 373 14.08 24.58 15.25
N GLY A 374 13.75 23.74 16.22
CA GLY A 374 14.60 23.45 17.38
C GLY A 374 15.55 22.28 17.15
N VAL A 375 16.50 22.10 18.06
CA VAL A 375 17.42 20.96 18.10
C VAL A 375 17.35 20.31 19.47
N VAL A 376 17.20 18.99 19.50
CA VAL A 376 17.16 18.17 20.72
C VAL A 376 18.24 17.10 20.62
N ALA A 377 19.12 17.07 21.59
CA ALA A 377 20.18 16.06 21.74
C ALA A 377 19.91 15.23 23.00
N GLU A 378 19.87 13.92 22.86
CA GLU A 378 19.56 12.97 23.95
C GLU A 378 20.66 11.90 24.03
N ASP A 379 20.73 11.22 25.16
CA ASP A 379 21.66 10.16 25.46
C ASP A 379 23.15 10.61 25.37
N ASP A 380 24.00 9.86 24.70
CA ASP A 380 25.42 10.17 24.48
C ASP A 380 25.70 10.85 23.14
N SER A 381 24.69 11.48 22.56
CA SER A 381 24.75 12.11 21.24
C SER A 381 25.60 13.40 21.25
N VAL A 382 26.14 13.72 20.08
CA VAL A 382 26.94 14.91 19.86
C VAL A 382 26.37 15.76 18.74
N VAL A 383 26.11 17.04 19.04
CA VAL A 383 25.67 18.01 18.04
C VAL A 383 26.69 19.13 17.94
N SER A 384 27.17 19.42 16.74
CA SER A 384 28.06 20.54 16.43
C SER A 384 27.35 21.54 15.49
N ILE A 385 27.31 22.82 15.89
CA ILE A 385 26.69 23.88 15.10
C ILE A 385 27.72 24.99 14.86
N THR A 386 28.14 25.18 13.61
CA THR A 386 29.16 26.13 13.24
C THR A 386 28.70 27.08 12.12
N HIS A 387 29.01 28.37 12.28
CA HIS A 387 28.71 29.42 11.29
C HIS A 387 27.23 29.45 10.86
N SER A 388 26.30 29.18 11.78
CA SER A 388 24.87 29.16 11.54
C SER A 388 24.39 30.52 11.02
N VAL A 389 23.70 30.55 9.88
CA VAL A 389 23.10 31.76 9.30
C VAL A 389 21.95 32.25 10.17
N GLN A 390 21.15 31.32 10.66
CA GLN A 390 20.11 31.55 11.66
C GLN A 390 20.16 30.40 12.68
N PRO A 391 20.34 30.69 13.98
CA PRO A 391 20.45 29.67 15.00
C PRO A 391 19.10 28.94 15.20
N PRO A 392 19.12 27.71 15.77
CA PRO A 392 17.89 27.00 16.12
C PRO A 392 17.02 27.82 17.07
N LYS A 393 15.70 27.72 16.95
CA LYS A 393 14.72 28.39 17.84
C LYS A 393 14.92 28.04 19.31
N TYR A 394 15.34 26.80 19.57
CA TYR A 394 15.76 26.32 20.89
C TYR A 394 16.76 25.17 20.73
N VAL A 395 17.51 24.95 21.78
CA VAL A 395 18.44 23.83 21.89
C VAL A 395 18.19 23.17 23.25
N ARG A 396 17.88 21.87 23.25
CA ARG A 396 17.66 21.09 24.45
C ARG A 396 18.63 19.91 24.49
N THR A 397 19.14 19.61 25.68
CA THR A 397 19.98 18.44 25.93
C THR A 397 19.42 17.66 27.08
N SER A 398 19.55 16.34 27.02
CA SER A 398 19.27 15.45 28.13
C SER A 398 20.41 14.46 28.32
N ARG A 399 20.59 13.98 29.56
CA ARG A 399 21.66 13.04 29.91
C ARG A 399 23.07 13.59 29.59
N SER A 400 23.92 12.78 28.93
CA SER A 400 25.31 13.11 28.59
C SER A 400 25.49 13.80 27.22
N ALA A 401 24.38 14.18 26.57
CA ALA A 401 24.46 14.83 25.27
C ALA A 401 25.28 16.13 25.26
N VAL A 402 26.10 16.33 24.24
CA VAL A 402 27.01 17.47 24.11
C VAL A 402 26.66 18.32 22.90
N ILE A 403 26.56 19.64 23.10
CA ILE A 403 26.43 20.60 22.01
C ILE A 403 27.66 21.47 21.94
N GLN A 404 28.33 21.43 20.81
CA GLN A 404 29.48 22.25 20.47
C GLN A 404 29.04 23.40 19.55
N LYS A 405 29.40 24.64 19.90
CA LYS A 405 29.06 25.84 19.13
C LYS A 405 30.28 26.38 18.42
#